data_3463e99777b0fe99ec0cbb4e3878a623
#
_entry.id   3463e99777b0fe99ec0cbb4e3878a623
#
_cell.length_a   1.000
_cell.length_b   1.000
_cell.length_c   1.000
_cell.angle_alpha   90.00
_cell.angle_beta   90.00
_cell.angle_gamma   90.00
#
_symmetry.space_group_name_H-M   'P 1'
#
loop_
_entity.id
_entity.type
_entity.pdbx_description
1 polymer ?
#
loop_
_entity_poly.entity_id
_entity_poly.type
_entity_poly.pdbx_seq_one_letter_code
_entity_poly.pdbx_strand_id
1 'polypeptide(L)'
;MLGSSTAHPLLEGGLSPATPSRGRPDGGLTDSYSQDITIYKLNKNNNEKNIMGKIIGIDLGTTNSCVSVLEGNEPLVIANSEGKRTTPSVVAFIEGGERKVGDPAKRQAITNPTKTIYSIKRFMGETFEQVKDEIARVPYEVVRGDNDTPRVSIDGRLYTPQEISAIILQKMKKTAEDYLGAEVTDAVITVPAYFNDAQRQATKEAGEIAGLNVRRIVNEPTAAALAYGLDKSDKDMKIAVFDLGGGTFDISILELGDGVFEVRSTNGDTHLGGDDFDHVIIDWLAEEFKNDEGVDLREDPMAMQRLKEAAEKAKIELSSSTSTEINLPYIMPVGGIPKHLVRTLTRAKFEQLADRLIQACVTPCENALRDAGLSKSDIDEVILVGGSTRIPAIQEIVEKIFGKAPSKGVNPDEVVAVGAAIQGGVLTGEIKDVLLLDVTPLSLGIETMGGVMTRLIDANTTIPTKKSEIFTTAVDNQ
;
A
#
# COMPACT_ATOMS: atom_id res chain seq x y z
N MET A 1 31.62 41.68 10.34
CA MET A 1 31.72 42.53 11.55
C MET A 1 30.96 41.75 12.62
N LEU A 2 31.67 41.01 13.47
CA LEU A 2 32.16 41.38 14.79
C LEU A 2 30.98 41.79 15.68
N GLY A 3 30.66 41.22 16.82
CA GLY A 3 31.36 40.41 17.80
C GLY A 3 30.36 40.14 18.93
N SER A 4 30.57 39.10 19.59
CA SER A 4 31.09 38.80 20.94
C SER A 4 30.11 39.12 22.07
N SER A 5 29.75 38.06 22.84
CA SER A 5 30.37 37.58 24.08
C SER A 5 29.88 38.27 25.35
N THR A 6 29.45 37.51 26.34
CA THR A 6 29.93 37.21 27.70
C THR A 6 28.79 36.73 28.59
N ALA A 7 28.78 35.54 29.17
CA ALA A 7 29.47 35.03 30.34
C ALA A 7 28.83 35.38 31.69
N HIS A 8 28.56 34.35 32.48
CA HIS A 8 28.24 34.09 33.89
C HIS A 8 28.64 35.15 34.95
N PRO A 9 28.12 35.11 36.21
CA PRO A 9 28.65 34.17 37.18
C PRO A 9 27.68 33.57 38.25
N LEU A 10 28.21 32.51 38.85
CA LEU A 10 27.90 31.81 40.11
C LEU A 10 27.71 32.70 41.34
N LEU A 11 26.91 32.25 42.34
CA LEU A 11 27.26 32.39 43.76
C LEU A 11 26.70 31.25 44.62
N GLU A 12 27.58 30.71 45.43
CA GLU A 12 27.46 29.68 46.47
C GLU A 12 26.83 30.18 47.78
N GLY A 13 26.47 29.22 48.64
CA GLY A 13 26.26 29.39 50.09
C GLY A 13 25.24 28.37 50.58
N GLY A 14 25.53 27.31 51.20
CA GLY A 14 26.36 26.84 52.28
C GLY A 14 25.70 27.02 53.62
N LEU A 15 25.22 25.91 54.27
CA LEU A 15 25.46 25.56 55.66
C LEU A 15 24.56 24.43 56.18
N SER A 16 25.17 23.39 56.68
CA SER A 16 24.68 22.29 57.53
C SER A 16 25.11 22.66 58.98
N PRO A 17 24.88 21.88 60.05
CA PRO A 17 23.89 20.86 60.43
C PRO A 17 23.34 21.04 61.87
N ALA A 18 22.35 20.27 62.28
CA ALA A 18 22.15 19.94 63.70
C ALA A 18 21.30 18.65 63.87
N THR A 19 21.86 17.63 64.52
CA THR A 19 21.23 16.54 65.27
C THR A 19 21.39 16.83 66.78
N PRO A 20 20.81 16.06 67.74
CA PRO A 20 19.91 14.91 67.74
C PRO A 20 18.80 14.93 68.83
N SER A 21 17.81 14.01 68.84
CA SER A 21 17.54 13.19 70.06
C SER A 21 16.34 12.21 69.88
N ARG A 22 16.60 11.01 70.21
CA ARG A 22 15.85 9.80 70.70
C ARG A 22 14.36 9.94 71.03
N GLY A 23 13.63 8.89 70.58
CA GLY A 23 12.39 8.43 71.16
C GLY A 23 11.67 7.38 70.26
N ARG A 24 11.85 6.07 70.53
CA ARG A 24 10.93 5.00 70.10
C ARG A 24 9.74 4.94 71.06
N PRO A 25 8.53 4.53 70.62
CA PRO A 25 8.19 3.09 70.71
C PRO A 25 7.47 2.53 69.45
N ASP A 26 7.55 1.22 69.43
CA ASP A 26 7.03 0.29 68.46
C ASP A 26 5.52 0.36 68.19
N GLY A 27 5.16 0.11 66.90
CA GLY A 27 3.75 -0.14 66.52
C GLY A 27 3.65 -0.32 65.01
N GLY A 28 3.54 -1.58 64.56
CA GLY A 28 3.50 -2.03 63.17
C GLY A 28 2.64 -1.25 62.19
N LEU A 29 3.25 -0.75 61.14
CA LEU A 29 2.65 -0.24 59.91
C LEU A 29 3.67 -0.25 58.76
N THR A 30 4.36 -1.36 58.51
CA THR A 30 5.39 -1.44 57.46
C THR A 30 5.03 -2.37 56.30
N ASP A 31 3.91 -3.11 56.33
CA ASP A 31 3.61 -4.02 55.22
C ASP A 31 2.62 -3.53 54.20
N SER A 32 1.79 -2.51 54.50
CA SER A 32 0.87 -1.96 53.49
C SER A 32 1.51 -0.96 52.51
N TYR A 33 2.49 -0.19 52.97
CA TYR A 33 3.18 0.80 52.11
C TYR A 33 4.16 0.15 51.11
N SER A 34 4.72 -1.01 51.44
CA SER A 34 5.63 -1.73 50.51
C SER A 34 4.85 -2.43 49.41
N GLN A 35 3.63 -2.90 49.68
CA GLN A 35 2.75 -3.49 48.65
C GLN A 35 2.20 -2.43 47.73
N ASP A 36 1.75 -1.27 48.26
CA ASP A 36 1.25 -0.16 47.44
C ASP A 36 2.32 0.45 46.52
N ILE A 37 3.57 0.56 46.99
CA ILE A 37 4.69 1.02 46.18
C ILE A 37 5.06 -0.01 45.12
N THR A 38 4.98 -1.30 45.42
CA THR A 38 5.26 -2.38 44.45
C THR A 38 4.17 -2.46 43.39
N ILE A 39 2.89 -2.34 43.77
CA ILE A 39 1.75 -2.28 42.85
C ILE A 39 1.81 -1.01 41.99
N TYR A 40 2.16 0.15 42.60
CA TYR A 40 2.32 1.41 41.86
C TYR A 40 3.49 1.35 40.87
N LYS A 41 4.62 0.73 41.24
CA LYS A 41 5.76 0.50 40.34
C LYS A 41 5.45 -0.54 39.26
N LEU A 42 4.71 -1.61 39.56
CA LEU A 42 4.26 -2.59 38.57
C LEU A 42 3.25 -1.98 37.60
N ASN A 43 2.30 -1.17 38.10
CA ASN A 43 1.34 -0.45 37.26
C ASN A 43 2.03 0.65 36.44
N LYS A 44 3.02 1.34 36.99
CA LYS A 44 3.80 2.34 36.27
C LYS A 44 4.70 1.69 35.20
N ASN A 45 5.35 0.58 35.50
CA ASN A 45 6.14 -0.17 34.52
C ASN A 45 5.24 -0.87 33.44
N ASN A 46 4.04 -1.29 33.79
CA ASN A 46 3.08 -1.80 32.81
C ASN A 46 2.49 -0.67 31.95
N ASN A 47 2.25 0.52 32.53
CA ASN A 47 1.88 1.70 31.75
C ASN A 47 3.04 2.24 30.90
N GLU A 48 4.28 2.23 31.41
CA GLU A 48 5.44 2.64 30.62
C GLU A 48 5.79 1.61 29.51
N LYS A 49 5.52 0.32 29.70
CA LYS A 49 5.58 -0.68 28.61
C LYS A 49 4.41 -0.58 27.61
N ASN A 50 3.24 -0.07 28.03
CA ASN A 50 2.13 0.25 27.14
C ASN A 50 2.27 1.61 26.43
N ILE A 51 3.28 2.44 26.80
CA ILE A 51 3.57 3.76 26.20
C ILE A 51 4.64 3.68 25.09
N MET A 52 5.20 2.53 24.78
CA MET A 52 5.78 2.34 23.45
C MET A 52 4.62 2.24 22.47
N GLY A 53 4.36 3.34 21.73
CA GLY A 53 3.25 3.49 20.80
C GLY A 53 3.15 2.25 19.89
N LYS A 54 1.96 1.70 19.78
CA LYS A 54 1.68 0.58 18.85
C LYS A 54 2.08 0.99 17.45
N ILE A 55 2.85 0.15 16.76
CA ILE A 55 3.13 0.32 15.33
C ILE A 55 1.99 -0.33 14.57
N ILE A 56 1.29 0.44 13.73
CA ILE A 56 0.26 -0.09 12.84
C ILE A 56 0.86 -0.53 11.51
N GLY A 57 0.30 -1.57 10.92
CA GLY A 57 0.59 -2.01 9.55
C GLY A 57 -0.46 -1.46 8.60
N ILE A 58 -0.02 -0.78 7.55
CA ILE A 58 -0.92 -0.22 6.54
C ILE A 58 -0.56 -0.77 5.18
N ASP A 59 -1.54 -1.38 4.53
CA ASP A 59 -1.56 -1.61 3.09
C ASP A 59 -2.20 -0.39 2.41
N LEU A 60 -1.39 0.42 1.72
CA LEU A 60 -1.86 1.55 0.93
C LEU A 60 -2.09 1.10 -0.51
N GLY A 61 -3.22 0.45 -0.76
CA GLY A 61 -3.55 -0.08 -2.08
C GLY A 61 -4.06 0.98 -3.07
N THR A 62 -3.94 0.70 -4.37
CA THR A 62 -4.44 1.58 -5.44
C THR A 62 -5.95 1.79 -5.36
N THR A 63 -6.71 0.72 -5.11
CA THR A 63 -8.17 0.73 -5.07
C THR A 63 -8.71 0.72 -3.64
N ASN A 64 -8.13 -0.10 -2.76
CA ASN A 64 -8.53 -0.23 -1.38
C ASN A 64 -7.31 -0.25 -0.47
N SER A 65 -7.41 0.36 0.70
CA SER A 65 -6.41 0.33 1.76
C SER A 65 -6.91 -0.46 2.97
N CYS A 66 -5.98 -1.04 3.72
CA CYS A 66 -6.26 -1.86 4.89
C CYS A 66 -5.32 -1.50 6.03
N VAL A 67 -5.81 -1.54 7.27
CA VAL A 67 -4.99 -1.29 8.46
C VAL A 67 -5.09 -2.44 9.46
N SER A 68 -3.96 -2.83 10.00
CA SER A 68 -3.82 -3.92 10.97
C SER A 68 -2.93 -3.49 12.13
N VAL A 69 -3.12 -4.14 13.28
CA VAL A 69 -2.31 -3.95 14.48
C VAL A 69 -1.96 -5.31 15.08
N LEU A 70 -0.85 -5.39 15.80
CA LEU A 70 -0.51 -6.56 16.60
C LEU A 70 -1.13 -6.43 18.00
N GLU A 71 -2.00 -7.37 18.37
CA GLU A 71 -2.55 -7.53 19.72
C GLU A 71 -2.00 -8.78 20.38
N GLY A 72 -1.13 -8.59 21.36
CA GLY A 72 -0.31 -9.69 21.86
C GLY A 72 0.61 -10.19 20.75
N ASN A 73 0.51 -11.46 20.38
CA ASN A 73 1.28 -12.05 19.28
C ASN A 73 0.44 -12.29 18.01
N GLU A 74 -0.82 -11.82 17.99
CA GLU A 74 -1.74 -12.06 16.89
C GLU A 74 -2.02 -10.77 16.13
N PRO A 75 -1.89 -10.74 14.80
CA PRO A 75 -2.25 -9.60 13.99
C PRO A 75 -3.78 -9.52 13.82
N LEU A 76 -4.33 -8.31 13.97
CA LEU A 76 -5.74 -8.03 13.82
C LEU A 76 -5.96 -6.96 12.75
N VAL A 77 -6.82 -7.24 11.78
CA VAL A 77 -7.29 -6.24 10.81
C VAL A 77 -8.41 -5.41 11.44
N ILE A 78 -8.24 -4.10 11.45
CA ILE A 78 -9.16 -3.17 12.09
C ILE A 78 -10.30 -2.80 11.12
N ALA A 79 -11.55 -2.94 11.57
CA ALA A 79 -12.70 -2.47 10.81
C ALA A 79 -12.82 -0.93 10.90
N ASN A 80 -13.14 -0.30 9.77
CA ASN A 80 -13.38 1.13 9.70
C ASN A 80 -14.74 1.54 10.28
N SER A 81 -15.03 2.83 10.30
CA SER A 81 -16.29 3.39 10.81
C SER A 81 -17.55 2.90 10.08
N GLU A 82 -17.38 2.38 8.86
CA GLU A 82 -18.43 1.78 8.04
C GLU A 82 -18.59 0.27 8.29
N GLY A 83 -17.81 -0.31 9.23
CA GLY A 83 -17.82 -1.73 9.59
C GLY A 83 -17.09 -2.63 8.59
N LYS A 84 -16.33 -2.07 7.65
CA LYS A 84 -15.55 -2.81 6.64
C LYS A 84 -14.10 -2.93 7.06
N ARG A 85 -13.46 -4.03 6.67
CA ARG A 85 -12.04 -4.30 6.93
C ARG A 85 -11.09 -3.65 5.92
N THR A 86 -11.62 -3.23 4.77
CA THR A 86 -10.93 -2.44 3.77
C THR A 86 -11.63 -1.11 3.56
N THR A 87 -10.88 -0.09 3.18
CA THR A 87 -11.39 1.27 2.92
C THR A 87 -11.01 1.64 1.49
N PRO A 88 -11.98 2.05 0.63
CA PRO A 88 -11.66 2.54 -0.70
C PRO A 88 -10.62 3.68 -0.66
N SER A 89 -9.59 3.59 -1.50
CA SER A 89 -8.54 4.61 -1.64
C SER A 89 -9.06 5.78 -2.50
N VAL A 90 -10.15 6.39 -2.03
CA VAL A 90 -10.89 7.45 -2.73
C VAL A 90 -11.02 8.66 -1.81
N VAL A 91 -10.69 9.83 -2.35
CA VAL A 91 -10.80 11.13 -1.67
C VAL A 91 -11.72 12.04 -2.47
N ALA A 92 -12.73 12.62 -1.85
CA ALA A 92 -13.61 13.60 -2.48
C ALA A 92 -13.54 14.94 -1.77
N PHE A 93 -13.41 15.99 -2.58
CA PHE A 93 -13.47 17.39 -2.13
C PHE A 93 -14.89 17.92 -2.37
N ILE A 94 -15.49 18.46 -1.31
CA ILE A 94 -16.83 19.01 -1.37
C ILE A 94 -16.83 20.50 -1.07
N GLU A 95 -17.95 21.15 -1.33
CA GLU A 95 -18.10 22.59 -1.05
C GLU A 95 -17.81 22.88 0.42
N GLY A 96 -17.18 24.05 0.68
CA GLY A 96 -16.79 24.45 2.03
C GLY A 96 -15.43 23.89 2.50
N GLY A 97 -14.69 23.17 1.64
CA GLY A 97 -13.34 22.65 1.94
C GLY A 97 -13.34 21.35 2.77
N GLU A 98 -14.51 20.76 3.04
CA GLU A 98 -14.60 19.44 3.67
C GLU A 98 -14.09 18.35 2.72
N ARG A 99 -13.51 17.28 3.28
CA ARG A 99 -13.03 16.12 2.54
C ARG A 99 -13.73 14.86 3.03
N LYS A 100 -14.12 14.00 2.09
CA LYS A 100 -14.59 12.66 2.38
C LYS A 100 -13.58 11.63 1.91
N VAL A 101 -13.46 10.53 2.63
CA VAL A 101 -12.51 9.45 2.32
C VAL A 101 -13.24 8.11 2.39
N GLY A 102 -12.86 7.18 1.53
CA GLY A 102 -13.42 5.84 1.51
C GLY A 102 -14.82 5.75 0.90
N ASP A 103 -15.69 4.94 1.49
CA ASP A 103 -17.05 4.74 0.98
C ASP A 103 -17.88 6.05 0.88
N PRO A 104 -17.80 7.00 1.82
CA PRO A 104 -18.46 8.28 1.67
C PRO A 104 -18.00 9.08 0.43
N ALA A 105 -16.70 9.01 0.08
CA ALA A 105 -16.18 9.62 -1.12
C ALA A 105 -16.62 8.87 -2.39
N LYS A 106 -16.54 7.54 -2.39
CA LYS A 106 -16.96 6.69 -3.52
C LYS A 106 -18.43 6.89 -3.87
N ARG A 107 -19.32 6.99 -2.88
CA ARG A 107 -20.77 7.18 -3.11
C ARG A 107 -21.16 8.47 -3.83
N GLN A 108 -20.34 9.51 -3.78
CA GLN A 108 -20.63 10.78 -4.47
C GLN A 108 -19.86 10.95 -5.79
N ALA A 109 -19.05 9.97 -6.19
CA ALA A 109 -18.21 10.06 -7.37
C ALA A 109 -19.02 10.36 -8.66
N ILE A 110 -20.21 9.80 -8.80
CA ILE A 110 -21.10 10.05 -9.95
C ILE A 110 -21.53 11.52 -10.03
N THR A 111 -21.87 12.14 -8.90
CA THR A 111 -22.37 13.53 -8.86
C THR A 111 -21.27 14.57 -8.75
N ASN A 112 -20.04 14.14 -8.42
CA ASN A 112 -18.87 15.00 -8.24
C ASN A 112 -17.59 14.33 -8.80
N PRO A 113 -17.60 13.89 -10.09
CA PRO A 113 -16.50 13.12 -10.66
C PRO A 113 -15.18 13.89 -10.74
N THR A 114 -15.22 15.18 -11.07
CA THR A 114 -14.02 16.02 -11.25
C THR A 114 -13.30 16.39 -9.95
N LYS A 115 -13.95 16.20 -8.79
CA LYS A 115 -13.39 16.45 -7.46
C LYS A 115 -13.32 15.19 -6.60
N THR A 116 -13.52 14.01 -7.19
CA THR A 116 -13.39 12.71 -6.54
C THR A 116 -12.18 11.98 -7.12
N ILE A 117 -11.15 11.86 -6.28
CA ILE A 117 -9.83 11.36 -6.68
C ILE A 117 -9.72 9.90 -6.28
N TYR A 118 -9.35 9.05 -7.23
CA TYR A 118 -9.08 7.62 -7.04
C TYR A 118 -7.86 7.21 -7.86
N SER A 119 -7.34 6.01 -7.63
CA SER A 119 -6.16 5.44 -8.31
C SER A 119 -4.91 6.35 -8.24
N ILE A 120 -4.83 7.22 -7.23
CA ILE A 120 -3.75 8.21 -7.09
C ILE A 120 -2.37 7.55 -6.95
N LYS A 121 -2.30 6.30 -6.48
CA LYS A 121 -1.06 5.53 -6.34
C LYS A 121 -0.34 5.35 -7.69
N ARG A 122 -1.07 5.36 -8.82
CA ARG A 122 -0.50 5.29 -10.18
C ARG A 122 0.30 6.54 -10.60
N PHE A 123 0.13 7.65 -9.88
CA PHE A 123 0.89 8.89 -10.09
C PHE A 123 2.05 9.07 -9.12
N MET A 124 2.19 8.15 -8.15
CA MET A 124 3.14 8.27 -7.05
C MET A 124 4.58 8.11 -7.54
N GLY A 125 5.42 9.15 -7.35
CA GLY A 125 6.83 9.12 -7.73
C GLY A 125 7.12 9.10 -9.24
N GLU A 126 6.10 9.31 -10.07
CA GLU A 126 6.19 9.32 -11.53
C GLU A 126 6.33 10.75 -12.08
N THR A 127 6.82 10.86 -13.33
CA THR A 127 6.77 12.12 -14.07
C THR A 127 5.44 12.25 -14.81
N PHE A 128 5.05 13.49 -15.11
CA PHE A 128 3.82 13.78 -15.87
C PHE A 128 3.82 13.10 -17.25
N GLU A 129 5.00 12.98 -17.85
CA GLU A 129 5.15 12.35 -19.17
C GLU A 129 4.90 10.84 -19.11
N GLN A 130 5.37 10.17 -18.02
CA GLN A 130 5.20 8.72 -17.84
C GLN A 130 3.75 8.31 -17.59
N VAL A 131 2.93 9.21 -17.02
CA VAL A 131 1.54 8.91 -16.64
C VAL A 131 0.48 9.48 -17.56
N LYS A 132 0.83 9.91 -18.78
CA LYS A 132 -0.12 10.50 -19.75
C LYS A 132 -1.32 9.62 -20.04
N ASP A 133 -1.10 8.32 -20.19
CA ASP A 133 -2.17 7.38 -20.48
C ASP A 133 -3.12 7.22 -19.29
N GLU A 134 -2.58 7.28 -18.06
CA GLU A 134 -3.38 7.26 -16.84
C GLU A 134 -4.18 8.57 -16.66
N ILE A 135 -3.58 9.71 -17.01
CA ILE A 135 -4.26 11.00 -16.97
C ILE A 135 -5.48 11.02 -17.89
N ALA A 136 -5.38 10.40 -19.06
CA ALA A 136 -6.49 10.32 -20.02
C ALA A 136 -7.67 9.46 -19.53
N ARG A 137 -7.47 8.65 -18.49
CA ARG A 137 -8.48 7.69 -17.96
C ARG A 137 -9.25 8.21 -16.74
N VAL A 138 -8.84 9.35 -16.18
CA VAL A 138 -9.47 9.91 -14.97
C VAL A 138 -10.32 11.13 -15.28
N PRO A 139 -11.44 11.36 -14.58
CA PRO A 139 -12.32 12.50 -14.83
C PRO A 139 -11.86 13.79 -14.14
N TYR A 140 -10.92 13.70 -13.21
CA TYR A 140 -10.38 14.86 -12.49
C TYR A 140 -9.16 15.43 -13.23
N GLU A 141 -8.95 16.73 -13.05
CA GLU A 141 -7.89 17.44 -13.74
C GLU A 141 -6.51 17.11 -13.14
N VAL A 142 -5.58 16.65 -13.98
CA VAL A 142 -4.17 16.47 -13.64
C VAL A 142 -3.33 17.36 -14.52
N VAL A 143 -2.51 18.19 -13.90
CA VAL A 143 -1.65 19.16 -14.60
C VAL A 143 -0.18 18.88 -14.29
N ARG A 144 0.69 19.40 -15.16
CA ARG A 144 2.14 19.34 -14.97
C ARG A 144 2.55 20.33 -13.88
N GLY A 145 3.22 19.85 -12.84
CA GLY A 145 3.81 20.65 -11.78
C GLY A 145 5.33 20.83 -11.94
N ASP A 146 5.96 21.35 -10.89
CA ASP A 146 7.40 21.50 -10.83
C ASP A 146 8.10 20.14 -10.97
N ASN A 147 9.30 20.15 -11.59
CA ASN A 147 10.12 18.96 -11.85
C ASN A 147 9.39 17.87 -12.65
N ASP A 148 8.51 18.28 -13.57
CA ASP A 148 7.73 17.37 -14.41
C ASP A 148 6.85 16.40 -13.65
N THR A 149 6.40 16.74 -12.43
CA THR A 149 5.58 15.85 -11.60
C THR A 149 4.09 16.09 -11.85
N PRO A 150 3.22 15.06 -11.79
CA PRO A 150 1.78 15.22 -11.90
C PRO A 150 1.21 15.91 -10.64
N ARG A 151 0.23 16.80 -10.85
CA ARG A 151 -0.52 17.49 -9.79
C ARG A 151 -2.01 17.40 -10.07
N VAL A 152 -2.78 17.07 -9.06
CA VAL A 152 -4.25 17.10 -9.12
C VAL A 152 -4.72 18.52 -8.85
N SER A 153 -5.48 19.10 -9.78
CA SER A 153 -6.02 20.46 -9.67
C SER A 153 -7.44 20.43 -9.09
N ILE A 154 -7.64 21.04 -7.92
CA ILE A 154 -8.95 21.15 -7.27
C ILE A 154 -9.16 22.58 -6.83
N ASP A 155 -10.17 23.24 -7.39
CA ASP A 155 -10.54 24.63 -7.07
C ASP A 155 -9.34 25.61 -7.10
N GLY A 156 -8.44 25.42 -8.05
CA GLY A 156 -7.25 26.26 -8.23
C GLY A 156 -6.09 25.93 -7.30
N ARG A 157 -6.23 24.94 -6.41
CA ARG A 157 -5.12 24.38 -5.62
C ARG A 157 -4.57 23.11 -6.28
N LEU A 158 -3.26 23.02 -6.33
CA LEU A 158 -2.54 21.87 -6.85
C LEU A 158 -2.14 20.96 -5.68
N TYR A 159 -2.50 19.69 -5.78
CA TYR A 159 -2.18 18.65 -4.80
C TYR A 159 -1.18 17.67 -5.41
N THR A 160 -0.17 17.28 -4.64
CA THR A 160 0.72 16.18 -5.01
C THR A 160 0.02 14.83 -4.83
N PRO A 161 0.44 13.78 -5.52
CA PRO A 161 -0.02 12.41 -5.22
C PRO A 161 0.23 12.03 -3.76
N GLN A 162 1.34 12.50 -3.16
CA GLN A 162 1.66 12.30 -1.75
C GLN A 162 0.62 12.95 -0.83
N GLU A 163 0.20 14.20 -1.09
CA GLU A 163 -0.84 14.87 -0.29
C GLU A 163 -2.18 14.16 -0.35
N ILE A 164 -2.59 13.67 -1.52
CA ILE A 164 -3.84 12.90 -1.66
C ILE A 164 -3.73 11.56 -0.94
N SER A 165 -2.62 10.84 -1.11
CA SER A 165 -2.36 9.58 -0.40
C SER A 165 -2.28 9.78 1.12
N ALA A 166 -1.73 10.90 1.57
CA ALA A 166 -1.70 11.27 2.99
C ALA A 166 -3.10 11.40 3.60
N ILE A 167 -4.09 11.89 2.84
CA ILE A 167 -5.48 11.97 3.31
C ILE A 167 -6.05 10.57 3.55
N ILE A 168 -5.71 9.59 2.70
CA ILE A 168 -6.10 8.19 2.86
C ILE A 168 -5.40 7.60 4.10
N LEU A 169 -4.10 7.85 4.26
CA LEU A 169 -3.31 7.39 5.42
C LEU A 169 -3.81 8.00 6.74
N GLN A 170 -4.28 9.27 6.73
CA GLN A 170 -4.94 9.89 7.88
C GLN A 170 -6.23 9.14 8.26
N LYS A 171 -7.01 8.65 7.29
CA LYS A 171 -8.18 7.80 7.56
C LYS A 171 -7.77 6.48 8.18
N MET A 172 -6.67 5.85 7.71
CA MET A 172 -6.13 4.61 8.29
C MET A 172 -5.65 4.84 9.72
N LYS A 173 -4.88 5.91 9.95
CA LYS A 173 -4.45 6.34 11.29
C LYS A 173 -5.64 6.54 12.22
N LYS A 174 -6.64 7.31 11.79
CA LYS A 174 -7.86 7.58 12.58
C LYS A 174 -8.63 6.30 12.89
N THR A 175 -8.74 5.37 11.94
CA THR A 175 -9.38 4.07 12.15
C THR A 175 -8.66 3.27 13.23
N ALA A 176 -7.34 3.28 13.25
CA ALA A 176 -6.53 2.62 14.27
C ALA A 176 -6.66 3.32 15.64
N GLU A 177 -6.63 4.64 15.68
CA GLU A 177 -6.81 5.43 16.91
C GLU A 177 -8.19 5.22 17.55
N ASP A 178 -9.25 5.17 16.73
CA ASP A 178 -10.60 4.90 17.20
C ASP A 178 -10.74 3.51 17.81
N TYR A 179 -10.07 2.53 17.24
CA TYR A 179 -10.04 1.16 17.75
C TYR A 179 -9.22 1.03 19.03
N LEU A 180 -8.00 1.59 19.03
CA LEU A 180 -7.06 1.47 20.15
C LEU A 180 -7.40 2.38 21.33
N GLY A 181 -8.22 3.43 21.12
CA GLY A 181 -8.51 4.45 22.11
C GLY A 181 -7.29 5.30 22.51
N ALA A 182 -6.25 5.34 21.66
CA ALA A 182 -4.98 6.01 21.90
C ALA A 182 -4.43 6.61 20.60
N GLU A 183 -3.57 7.63 20.73
CA GLU A 183 -2.87 8.22 19.59
C GLU A 183 -1.91 7.19 18.95
N VAL A 184 -1.87 7.18 17.62
CA VAL A 184 -0.98 6.37 16.81
C VAL A 184 0.04 7.26 16.11
N THR A 185 1.32 7.04 16.38
CA THR A 185 2.42 7.84 15.84
C THR A 185 3.27 7.09 14.82
N ASP A 186 3.30 5.77 14.87
CA ASP A 186 4.24 4.93 14.14
C ASP A 186 3.51 3.94 13.21
N ALA A 187 4.05 3.78 12.00
CA ALA A 187 3.50 2.85 11.02
C ALA A 187 4.57 2.12 10.21
N VAL A 188 4.25 0.91 9.79
CA VAL A 188 4.85 0.21 8.66
C VAL A 188 3.89 0.35 7.49
N ILE A 189 4.36 0.83 6.35
CA ILE A 189 3.55 1.03 5.14
C ILE A 189 4.08 0.13 4.03
N THR A 190 3.21 -0.49 3.27
CA THR A 190 3.60 -1.37 2.18
C THR A 190 3.61 -0.65 0.83
N VAL A 191 4.43 -1.19 -0.07
CA VAL A 191 4.54 -0.75 -1.47
C VAL A 191 4.63 -1.98 -2.37
N PRO A 192 4.24 -1.88 -3.64
CA PRO A 192 4.54 -2.90 -4.63
C PRO A 192 6.04 -3.22 -4.66
N ALA A 193 6.39 -4.51 -4.85
CA ALA A 193 7.78 -4.92 -4.83
C ALA A 193 8.58 -4.27 -5.98
N TYR A 194 7.94 -4.05 -7.11
CA TYR A 194 8.57 -3.49 -8.31
C TYR A 194 8.61 -1.95 -8.34
N PHE A 195 8.19 -1.27 -7.26
CA PHE A 195 8.34 0.18 -7.13
C PHE A 195 9.81 0.59 -7.10
N ASN A 196 10.15 1.63 -7.87
CA ASN A 196 11.45 2.27 -7.84
C ASN A 196 11.66 3.13 -6.56
N ASP A 197 12.85 3.68 -6.40
CA ASP A 197 13.20 4.47 -5.22
C ASP A 197 12.35 5.75 -5.09
N ALA A 198 12.06 6.42 -6.20
CA ALA A 198 11.22 7.63 -6.19
C ALA A 198 9.78 7.33 -5.71
N GLN A 199 9.20 6.22 -6.13
CA GLN A 199 7.87 5.79 -5.72
C GLN A 199 7.84 5.37 -4.23
N ARG A 200 8.89 4.69 -3.75
CA ARG A 200 9.06 4.33 -2.33
C ARG A 200 9.22 5.56 -1.44
N GLN A 201 10.05 6.50 -1.86
CA GLN A 201 10.26 7.76 -1.15
C GLN A 201 8.97 8.60 -1.11
N ALA A 202 8.25 8.71 -2.22
CA ALA A 202 6.97 9.40 -2.27
C ALA A 202 5.91 8.77 -1.34
N THR A 203 5.90 7.44 -1.22
CA THR A 203 5.00 6.73 -0.28
C THR A 203 5.38 7.03 1.16
N LYS A 204 6.68 7.05 1.48
CA LYS A 204 7.16 7.44 2.81
C LYS A 204 6.77 8.87 3.16
N GLU A 205 6.97 9.82 2.23
CA GLU A 205 6.56 11.22 2.39
C GLU A 205 5.05 11.36 2.64
N ALA A 206 4.22 10.58 1.93
CA ALA A 206 2.78 10.56 2.19
C ALA A 206 2.46 10.15 3.63
N GLY A 207 3.18 9.18 4.20
CA GLY A 207 3.06 8.78 5.60
C GLY A 207 3.45 9.91 6.55
N GLU A 208 4.55 10.60 6.28
CA GLU A 208 5.03 11.73 7.08
C GLU A 208 4.05 12.92 7.02
N ILE A 209 3.50 13.24 5.84
CA ILE A 209 2.44 14.26 5.67
C ILE A 209 1.17 13.87 6.44
N ALA A 210 0.87 12.58 6.53
CA ALA A 210 -0.26 12.07 7.33
C ALA A 210 -0.04 12.17 8.85
N GLY A 211 1.14 12.57 9.29
CA GLY A 211 1.53 12.65 10.71
C GLY A 211 1.88 11.27 11.29
N LEU A 212 2.46 10.40 10.47
CA LEU A 212 2.98 9.10 10.85
C LEU A 212 4.51 9.09 10.75
N ASN A 213 5.17 8.55 11.76
CA ASN A 213 6.57 8.18 11.69
C ASN A 213 6.67 6.83 10.96
N VAL A 214 7.07 6.85 9.70
CA VAL A 214 7.17 5.64 8.87
C VAL A 214 8.43 4.88 9.27
N ARG A 215 8.24 3.85 10.10
CA ARG A 215 9.32 3.04 10.67
C ARG A 215 9.99 2.16 9.60
N ARG A 216 9.22 1.69 8.65
CA ARG A 216 9.70 0.89 7.53
C ARG A 216 8.71 0.95 6.35
N ILE A 217 9.26 0.92 5.14
CA ILE A 217 8.54 0.57 3.91
C ILE A 217 8.85 -0.90 3.63
N VAL A 218 7.81 -1.70 3.38
CA VAL A 218 7.91 -3.16 3.15
C VAL A 218 7.22 -3.49 1.82
N ASN A 219 7.78 -4.42 1.08
CA ASN A 219 7.16 -4.90 -0.16
C ASN A 219 5.88 -5.70 0.13
N GLU A 220 4.82 -5.47 -0.63
CA GLU A 220 3.51 -6.12 -0.48
C GLU A 220 3.62 -7.66 -0.50
N PRO A 221 4.28 -8.30 -1.49
CA PRO A 221 4.42 -9.75 -1.49
C PRO A 221 5.27 -10.28 -0.33
N THR A 222 6.24 -9.48 0.13
CA THR A 222 7.06 -9.84 1.29
C THR A 222 6.25 -9.80 2.58
N ALA A 223 5.40 -8.78 2.76
CA ALA A 223 4.46 -8.72 3.88
C ALA A 223 3.47 -9.89 3.84
N ALA A 224 2.93 -10.22 2.66
CA ALA A 224 2.03 -11.35 2.50
C ALA A 224 2.71 -12.69 2.85
N ALA A 225 3.96 -12.89 2.43
CA ALA A 225 4.75 -14.08 2.78
C ALA A 225 4.96 -14.18 4.29
N LEU A 226 5.25 -13.07 4.95
CA LEU A 226 5.44 -13.00 6.39
C LEU A 226 4.15 -13.41 7.14
N ALA A 227 3.00 -12.92 6.68
CA ALA A 227 1.70 -13.29 7.25
C ALA A 227 1.35 -14.77 7.02
N TYR A 228 1.68 -15.31 5.84
CA TYR A 228 1.45 -16.71 5.49
C TYR A 228 2.36 -17.66 6.23
N GLY A 229 3.63 -17.31 6.41
CA GLY A 229 4.67 -18.19 6.90
C GLY A 229 4.89 -18.14 8.42
N LEU A 230 4.25 -17.21 9.14
CA LEU A 230 4.52 -16.99 10.56
C LEU A 230 4.31 -18.27 11.41
N ASP A 231 3.30 -19.06 11.07
CA ASP A 231 2.97 -20.33 11.73
C ASP A 231 3.66 -21.56 11.09
N LYS A 232 4.54 -21.34 10.09
CA LYS A 232 5.22 -22.38 9.31
C LYS A 232 6.75 -22.26 9.35
N SER A 233 7.27 -21.48 10.28
CA SER A 233 8.69 -21.17 10.42
C SER A 233 9.62 -22.40 10.53
N ASP A 234 9.09 -23.55 10.94
CA ASP A 234 9.84 -24.80 11.09
C ASP A 234 10.00 -25.60 9.78
N LYS A 235 9.53 -25.07 8.65
CA LYS A 235 9.56 -25.74 7.35
C LYS A 235 10.38 -24.97 6.36
N ASP A 236 11.31 -25.66 5.70
CA ASP A 236 11.96 -25.13 4.52
C ASP A 236 10.97 -25.16 3.34
N MET A 237 10.61 -24.00 2.80
CA MET A 237 9.63 -23.86 1.73
C MET A 237 10.09 -22.82 0.71
N LYS A 238 9.82 -23.10 -0.55
CA LYS A 238 9.93 -22.13 -1.65
C LYS A 238 8.53 -21.72 -2.08
N ILE A 239 8.23 -20.45 -1.95
CA ILE A 239 6.90 -19.92 -2.26
C ILE A 239 6.97 -18.89 -3.39
N ALA A 240 5.93 -18.87 -4.20
CA ALA A 240 5.66 -17.80 -5.16
C ALA A 240 4.50 -16.96 -4.63
N VAL A 241 4.69 -15.66 -4.49
CA VAL A 241 3.64 -14.71 -4.15
C VAL A 241 3.26 -13.95 -5.40
N PHE A 242 2.06 -14.22 -5.90
CA PHE A 242 1.46 -13.59 -7.06
C PHE A 242 0.48 -12.53 -6.59
N ASP A 243 0.88 -11.27 -6.71
CA ASP A 243 0.11 -10.10 -6.24
C ASP A 243 -0.43 -9.32 -7.44
N LEU A 244 -1.74 -9.42 -7.67
CA LEU A 244 -2.45 -8.63 -8.67
C LEU A 244 -3.47 -7.75 -7.98
N GLY A 245 -3.05 -6.52 -7.70
CA GLY A 245 -3.85 -5.49 -7.04
C GLY A 245 -4.77 -4.74 -7.98
N GLY A 246 -5.17 -3.53 -7.58
CA GLY A 246 -5.99 -2.65 -8.41
C GLY A 246 -5.19 -1.95 -9.52
N GLY A 247 -3.90 -1.67 -9.30
CA GLY A 247 -3.09 -0.88 -10.22
C GLY A 247 -1.75 -1.49 -10.59
N THR A 248 -1.28 -2.49 -9.86
CA THR A 248 0.04 -3.10 -10.03
C THR A 248 -0.03 -4.61 -10.01
N PHE A 249 0.93 -5.22 -10.67
CA PHE A 249 1.20 -6.65 -10.64
C PHE A 249 2.63 -6.92 -10.18
N ASP A 250 2.78 -7.76 -9.17
CA ASP A 250 4.07 -8.23 -8.66
C ASP A 250 4.10 -9.73 -8.55
N ILE A 251 5.25 -10.31 -8.84
CA ILE A 251 5.58 -11.70 -8.57
C ILE A 251 6.89 -11.75 -7.81
N SER A 252 6.89 -12.40 -6.65
CA SER A 252 8.09 -12.61 -5.84
C SER A 252 8.29 -14.08 -5.52
N ILE A 253 9.53 -14.54 -5.62
CA ILE A 253 9.94 -15.89 -5.23
C ILE A 253 10.70 -15.77 -3.93
N LEU A 254 10.27 -16.51 -2.90
CA LEU A 254 10.86 -16.47 -1.58
C LEU A 254 11.23 -17.88 -1.09
N GLU A 255 12.25 -17.94 -0.26
CA GLU A 255 12.61 -19.12 0.54
C GLU A 255 12.31 -18.80 2.01
N LEU A 256 11.63 -19.73 2.67
CA LEU A 256 11.30 -19.69 4.09
C LEU A 256 12.00 -20.86 4.77
N GLY A 257 12.63 -20.62 5.91
CA GLY A 257 13.25 -21.65 6.71
C GLY A 257 13.86 -21.09 8.00
N ASP A 258 13.76 -21.79 9.12
CA ASP A 258 14.34 -21.41 10.42
C ASP A 258 14.01 -19.96 10.85
N GLY A 259 12.80 -19.46 10.55
CA GLY A 259 12.37 -18.10 10.87
C GLY A 259 12.94 -17.03 9.90
N VAL A 260 13.67 -17.43 8.86
CA VAL A 260 14.20 -16.53 7.83
C VAL A 260 13.26 -16.53 6.64
N PHE A 261 12.91 -15.32 6.19
CA PHE A 261 12.12 -15.04 4.99
C PHE A 261 13.05 -14.33 4.00
N GLU A 262 13.55 -15.06 3.02
CA GLU A 262 14.50 -14.54 2.03
C GLU A 262 13.82 -14.40 0.66
N VAL A 263 13.74 -13.16 0.14
CA VAL A 263 13.33 -12.92 -1.23
C VAL A 263 14.49 -13.28 -2.17
N ARG A 264 14.23 -14.18 -3.12
CA ARG A 264 15.23 -14.64 -4.12
C ARG A 264 15.18 -13.79 -5.38
N SER A 265 13.97 -13.40 -5.77
CA SER A 265 13.74 -12.53 -6.93
C SER A 265 12.38 -11.89 -6.86
N THR A 266 12.24 -10.76 -7.53
CA THR A 266 10.97 -10.09 -7.78
C THR A 266 10.94 -9.55 -9.21
N ASN A 267 9.75 -9.53 -9.80
CA ASN A 267 9.47 -8.93 -11.10
C ASN A 267 8.03 -8.42 -11.10
N GLY A 268 7.64 -7.57 -12.07
CA GLY A 268 6.28 -7.05 -12.08
C GLY A 268 6.01 -6.02 -13.16
N ASP A 269 4.83 -5.43 -13.07
CA ASP A 269 4.37 -4.33 -13.91
C ASP A 269 3.59 -3.33 -13.05
N THR A 270 4.07 -2.11 -12.95
CA THR A 270 3.47 -1.04 -12.15
C THR A 270 2.22 -0.42 -12.78
N HIS A 271 1.84 -0.85 -13.98
CA HIS A 271 0.68 -0.36 -14.74
C HIS A 271 -0.26 -1.50 -15.18
N LEU A 272 -0.24 -2.63 -14.49
CA LEU A 272 -1.14 -3.77 -14.72
C LEU A 272 -1.90 -4.09 -13.43
N GLY A 273 -3.22 -3.93 -13.44
CA GLY A 273 -4.06 -4.24 -12.28
C GLY A 273 -5.56 -4.22 -12.58
N GLY A 274 -6.36 -4.35 -11.55
CA GLY A 274 -7.82 -4.43 -11.64
C GLY A 274 -8.50 -3.26 -12.38
N ASP A 275 -7.92 -2.06 -12.29
CA ASP A 275 -8.41 -0.89 -13.02
C ASP A 275 -8.31 -1.08 -14.56
N ASP A 276 -7.29 -1.82 -15.04
CA ASP A 276 -7.14 -2.13 -16.47
C ASP A 276 -8.18 -3.15 -16.92
N PHE A 277 -8.52 -4.11 -16.06
CA PHE A 277 -9.63 -5.04 -16.29
C PHE A 277 -11.00 -4.32 -16.31
N ASP A 278 -11.18 -3.29 -15.51
CA ASP A 278 -12.37 -2.44 -15.58
C ASP A 278 -12.42 -1.67 -16.91
N HIS A 279 -11.28 -1.14 -17.37
CA HIS A 279 -11.19 -0.36 -18.59
C HIS A 279 -11.58 -1.14 -19.84
N VAL A 280 -11.24 -2.42 -19.97
CA VAL A 280 -11.68 -3.22 -21.13
C VAL A 280 -13.20 -3.40 -21.16
N ILE A 281 -13.86 -3.41 -20.00
CA ILE A 281 -15.33 -3.44 -19.92
C ILE A 281 -15.91 -2.07 -20.27
N ILE A 282 -15.32 -0.99 -19.75
CA ILE A 282 -15.74 0.40 -20.06
C ILE A 282 -15.66 0.65 -21.56
N ASP A 283 -14.55 0.31 -22.19
CA ASP A 283 -14.35 0.48 -23.61
C ASP A 283 -15.36 -0.32 -24.44
N TRP A 284 -15.61 -1.56 -24.05
CA TRP A 284 -16.63 -2.38 -24.70
C TRP A 284 -18.02 -1.75 -24.57
N LEU A 285 -18.43 -1.30 -23.39
CA LEU A 285 -19.73 -0.66 -23.17
C LEU A 285 -19.87 0.67 -23.94
N ALA A 286 -18.82 1.46 -23.98
CA ALA A 286 -18.80 2.74 -24.71
C ALA A 286 -18.92 2.54 -26.22
N GLU A 287 -18.22 1.54 -26.78
CA GLU A 287 -18.32 1.20 -28.20
C GLU A 287 -19.71 0.64 -28.55
N GLU A 288 -20.29 -0.22 -27.71
CA GLU A 288 -21.65 -0.74 -27.90
C GLU A 288 -22.68 0.41 -27.92
N PHE A 289 -22.57 1.35 -26.99
CA PHE A 289 -23.48 2.52 -26.96
C PHE A 289 -23.26 3.45 -28.16
N LYS A 290 -22.01 3.67 -28.56
CA LYS A 290 -21.65 4.50 -29.72
C LYS A 290 -22.19 3.89 -31.02
N ASN A 291 -22.18 2.56 -31.15
CA ASN A 291 -22.75 1.87 -32.29
C ASN A 291 -24.29 2.03 -32.37
N ASP A 292 -24.98 2.03 -31.22
CA ASP A 292 -26.43 2.15 -31.14
C ASP A 292 -26.92 3.58 -31.30
N GLU A 293 -26.22 4.57 -30.64
CA GLU A 293 -26.73 5.92 -30.46
C GLU A 293 -25.85 7.01 -31.14
N GLY A 294 -24.66 6.63 -31.62
CA GLY A 294 -23.75 7.55 -32.32
C GLY A 294 -22.97 8.51 -31.41
N VAL A 295 -23.01 8.31 -30.09
CA VAL A 295 -22.37 9.18 -29.08
C VAL A 295 -21.42 8.37 -28.19
N ASP A 296 -20.25 8.92 -27.93
CA ASP A 296 -19.25 8.30 -27.05
C ASP A 296 -19.46 8.70 -25.60
N LEU A 297 -19.77 7.75 -24.73
CA LEU A 297 -20.02 7.99 -23.31
C LEU A 297 -18.78 8.44 -22.55
N ARG A 298 -17.57 8.19 -23.09
CA ARG A 298 -16.30 8.56 -22.45
C ARG A 298 -16.02 10.05 -22.43
N GLU A 299 -16.74 10.82 -23.27
CA GLU A 299 -16.63 12.28 -23.33
C GLU A 299 -17.38 13.00 -22.18
N ASP A 300 -18.31 12.30 -21.49
CA ASP A 300 -19.07 12.86 -20.38
C ASP A 300 -18.55 12.30 -19.03
N PRO A 301 -18.04 13.13 -18.12
CA PRO A 301 -17.48 12.67 -16.85
C PRO A 301 -18.45 11.91 -15.96
N MET A 302 -19.75 12.23 -15.99
CA MET A 302 -20.77 11.54 -15.19
C MET A 302 -21.07 10.17 -15.79
N ALA A 303 -21.19 10.09 -17.12
CA ALA A 303 -21.39 8.81 -17.81
C ALA A 303 -20.18 7.91 -17.61
N MET A 304 -18.97 8.45 -17.74
CA MET A 304 -17.71 7.73 -17.53
C MET A 304 -17.63 7.16 -16.10
N GLN A 305 -17.98 7.93 -15.08
CA GLN A 305 -17.98 7.45 -13.69
C GLN A 305 -19.01 6.33 -13.48
N ARG A 306 -20.19 6.42 -14.10
CA ARG A 306 -21.20 5.37 -14.04
C ARG A 306 -20.77 4.11 -14.77
N LEU A 307 -20.07 4.23 -15.90
CA LEU A 307 -19.45 3.10 -16.61
C LEU A 307 -18.41 2.42 -15.73
N LYS A 308 -17.54 3.21 -15.07
CA LYS A 308 -16.50 2.67 -14.17
C LYS A 308 -17.09 1.87 -13.02
N GLU A 309 -18.09 2.41 -12.33
CA GLU A 309 -18.75 1.68 -11.22
C GLU A 309 -19.43 0.40 -11.69
N ALA A 310 -20.09 0.45 -12.86
CA ALA A 310 -20.73 -0.72 -13.46
C ALA A 310 -19.72 -1.78 -13.90
N ALA A 311 -18.60 -1.37 -14.49
CA ALA A 311 -17.52 -2.25 -14.92
C ALA A 311 -16.86 -2.96 -13.73
N GLU A 312 -16.48 -2.22 -12.67
CA GLU A 312 -15.93 -2.78 -11.43
C GLU A 312 -16.91 -3.80 -10.82
N LYS A 313 -18.19 -3.44 -10.72
CA LYS A 313 -19.22 -4.33 -10.20
C LYS A 313 -19.35 -5.60 -11.05
N ALA A 314 -19.40 -5.46 -12.37
CA ALA A 314 -19.51 -6.58 -13.30
C ALA A 314 -18.28 -7.51 -13.19
N LYS A 315 -17.08 -6.97 -13.14
CA LYS A 315 -15.83 -7.72 -12.91
C LYS A 315 -15.92 -8.56 -11.62
N ILE A 316 -16.37 -7.95 -10.52
CA ILE A 316 -16.51 -8.63 -9.23
C ILE A 316 -17.56 -9.76 -9.32
N GLU A 317 -18.72 -9.50 -9.89
CA GLU A 317 -19.80 -10.47 -10.05
C GLU A 317 -19.39 -11.64 -10.93
N LEU A 318 -18.64 -11.39 -12.02
CA LEU A 318 -18.13 -12.43 -12.92
C LEU A 318 -17.06 -13.32 -12.31
N SER A 319 -16.49 -12.96 -11.15
CA SER A 319 -15.61 -13.86 -10.40
C SER A 319 -16.36 -15.06 -9.80
N SER A 320 -17.67 -14.92 -9.54
CA SER A 320 -18.52 -16.01 -9.01
C SER A 320 -19.62 -16.46 -9.94
N SER A 321 -20.06 -15.60 -10.89
CA SER A 321 -21.16 -15.86 -11.82
C SER A 321 -20.63 -16.04 -13.24
N THR A 322 -21.37 -16.78 -14.09
CA THR A 322 -21.04 -16.97 -15.51
C THR A 322 -21.51 -15.81 -16.40
N SER A 323 -22.42 -14.98 -15.90
CA SER A 323 -22.92 -13.78 -16.58
C SER A 323 -23.45 -12.77 -15.58
N THR A 324 -23.46 -11.50 -15.98
CA THR A 324 -24.08 -10.40 -15.24
C THR A 324 -24.79 -9.44 -16.18
N GLU A 325 -25.86 -8.79 -15.70
CA GLU A 325 -26.54 -7.72 -16.41
C GLU A 325 -25.99 -6.37 -15.96
N ILE A 326 -25.53 -5.57 -16.91
CA ILE A 326 -25.15 -4.17 -16.72
C ILE A 326 -26.34 -3.33 -17.17
N ASN A 327 -26.95 -2.60 -16.24
CA ASN A 327 -28.13 -1.78 -16.48
C ASN A 327 -27.88 -0.36 -15.98
N LEU A 328 -27.74 0.56 -16.91
CA LEU A 328 -27.48 1.98 -16.67
C LEU A 328 -28.63 2.82 -17.24
N PRO A 329 -29.74 2.96 -16.48
CA PRO A 329 -30.88 3.77 -16.91
C PRO A 329 -30.48 5.26 -17.00
N TYR A 330 -31.00 5.92 -18.03
CA TYR A 330 -30.76 7.36 -18.24
C TYR A 330 -29.28 7.74 -18.20
N ILE A 331 -28.44 6.94 -18.91
CA ILE A 331 -26.99 7.14 -18.91
C ILE A 331 -26.62 8.50 -19.49
N MET A 332 -27.27 8.89 -20.58
CA MET A 332 -27.05 10.15 -21.29
C MET A 332 -28.27 10.53 -22.14
N PRO A 333 -28.61 11.83 -22.32
CA PRO A 333 -29.56 12.28 -23.32
C PRO A 333 -28.89 12.35 -24.70
N VAL A 334 -29.53 11.80 -25.74
CA VAL A 334 -29.12 11.93 -27.14
C VAL A 334 -30.23 12.63 -27.90
N GLY A 335 -29.93 13.79 -28.51
CA GLY A 335 -30.95 14.62 -29.17
C GLY A 335 -32.09 15.06 -28.25
N GLY A 336 -31.82 15.22 -26.92
CA GLY A 336 -32.83 15.56 -25.91
C GLY A 336 -33.67 14.39 -25.41
N ILE A 337 -33.42 13.17 -25.90
CA ILE A 337 -34.13 11.95 -25.48
C ILE A 337 -33.23 11.17 -24.53
N PRO A 338 -33.69 10.87 -23.29
CA PRO A 338 -32.92 10.03 -22.35
C PRO A 338 -32.68 8.62 -22.95
N LYS A 339 -31.41 8.17 -22.90
CA LYS A 339 -31.01 6.86 -23.37
C LYS A 339 -30.59 5.96 -22.21
N HIS A 340 -30.73 4.67 -22.43
CA HIS A 340 -30.40 3.62 -21.45
C HIS A 340 -29.32 2.72 -22.07
N LEU A 341 -28.41 2.24 -21.25
CA LEU A 341 -27.47 1.20 -21.62
C LEU A 341 -27.79 -0.07 -20.84
N VAL A 342 -28.24 -1.11 -21.54
CA VAL A 342 -28.48 -2.44 -20.95
C VAL A 342 -27.72 -3.47 -21.77
N ARG A 343 -26.81 -4.20 -21.10
CA ARG A 343 -26.01 -5.27 -21.72
C ARG A 343 -25.85 -6.43 -20.77
N THR A 344 -25.84 -7.63 -21.31
CA THR A 344 -25.42 -8.83 -20.60
C THR A 344 -23.97 -9.12 -20.94
N LEU A 345 -23.11 -9.13 -19.92
CA LEU A 345 -21.72 -9.52 -20.05
C LEU A 345 -21.53 -10.93 -19.50
N THR A 346 -21.04 -11.84 -20.33
CA THR A 346 -20.65 -13.18 -19.90
C THR A 346 -19.21 -13.21 -19.45
N ARG A 347 -18.85 -14.14 -18.53
CA ARG A 347 -17.47 -14.37 -18.11
C ARG A 347 -16.57 -14.64 -19.34
N ALA A 348 -16.98 -15.50 -20.24
CA ALA A 348 -16.21 -15.80 -21.46
C ALA A 348 -15.94 -14.56 -22.32
N LYS A 349 -16.94 -13.65 -22.46
CA LYS A 349 -16.72 -12.38 -23.17
C LYS A 349 -15.75 -11.46 -22.42
N PHE A 350 -15.88 -11.37 -21.10
CA PHE A 350 -14.95 -10.58 -20.26
C PHE A 350 -13.52 -11.11 -20.38
N GLU A 351 -13.33 -12.42 -20.26
CA GLU A 351 -12.01 -13.07 -20.39
C GLU A 351 -11.41 -12.87 -21.78
N GLN A 352 -12.24 -12.92 -22.83
CA GLN A 352 -11.82 -12.58 -24.19
C GLN A 352 -11.33 -11.12 -24.30
N LEU A 353 -12.06 -10.17 -23.71
CA LEU A 353 -11.67 -8.74 -23.69
C LEU A 353 -10.39 -8.52 -22.92
N ALA A 354 -10.19 -9.26 -21.84
CA ALA A 354 -9.06 -9.13 -20.91
C ALA A 354 -7.86 -10.03 -21.27
N ASP A 355 -7.92 -10.86 -22.32
CA ASP A 355 -6.89 -11.86 -22.62
C ASP A 355 -5.47 -11.27 -22.65
N ARG A 356 -5.28 -10.11 -23.26
CA ARG A 356 -3.98 -9.43 -23.30
C ARG A 356 -3.43 -9.12 -21.90
N LEU A 357 -4.31 -8.70 -20.96
CA LEU A 357 -3.92 -8.38 -19.59
C LEU A 357 -3.57 -9.67 -18.81
N ILE A 358 -4.34 -10.74 -19.03
CA ILE A 358 -4.08 -12.06 -18.42
C ILE A 358 -2.72 -12.59 -18.88
N GLN A 359 -2.45 -12.55 -20.20
CA GLN A 359 -1.17 -13.01 -20.75
C GLN A 359 0.03 -12.14 -20.32
N ALA A 360 -0.17 -10.86 -20.04
CA ALA A 360 0.88 -9.97 -19.57
C ALA A 360 1.50 -10.41 -18.23
N CYS A 361 0.77 -11.20 -17.43
CA CYS A 361 1.29 -11.75 -16.17
C CYS A 361 2.33 -12.88 -16.39
N VAL A 362 2.38 -13.51 -17.56
CA VAL A 362 3.21 -14.72 -17.79
C VAL A 362 4.70 -14.40 -17.75
N THR A 363 5.12 -13.44 -18.57
CA THR A 363 6.55 -13.11 -18.73
C THR A 363 7.21 -12.68 -17.41
N PRO A 364 6.63 -11.81 -16.57
CA PRO A 364 7.19 -11.49 -15.26
C PRO A 364 7.37 -12.74 -14.37
N CYS A 365 6.41 -13.69 -14.38
CA CYS A 365 6.51 -14.92 -13.60
C CYS A 365 7.69 -15.79 -14.08
N GLU A 366 7.84 -15.96 -15.40
CA GLU A 366 8.96 -16.71 -15.98
C GLU A 366 10.32 -16.05 -15.67
N ASN A 367 10.37 -14.72 -15.73
CA ASN A 367 11.55 -13.97 -15.37
C ASN A 367 11.92 -14.16 -13.89
N ALA A 368 10.95 -14.04 -12.98
CA ALA A 368 11.18 -14.22 -11.55
C ALA A 368 11.70 -15.63 -11.23
N LEU A 369 11.14 -16.68 -11.82
CA LEU A 369 11.65 -18.06 -11.67
C LEU A 369 13.07 -18.20 -12.18
N ARG A 370 13.37 -17.68 -13.38
CA ARG A 370 14.72 -17.70 -13.96
C ARG A 370 15.73 -16.95 -13.08
N ASP A 371 15.37 -15.76 -12.61
CA ASP A 371 16.26 -14.91 -11.82
C ASP A 371 16.52 -15.50 -10.42
N ALA A 372 15.55 -16.26 -9.88
CA ALA A 372 15.73 -17.06 -8.67
C ALA A 372 16.56 -18.32 -8.89
N GLY A 373 16.84 -18.70 -10.15
CA GLY A 373 17.52 -19.96 -10.49
C GLY A 373 16.66 -21.20 -10.21
N LEU A 374 15.33 -21.06 -10.22
CA LEU A 374 14.37 -22.10 -9.89
C LEU A 374 13.51 -22.47 -11.09
N SER A 375 13.01 -23.69 -11.07
CA SER A 375 11.96 -24.17 -11.97
C SER A 375 10.60 -24.15 -11.26
N LYS A 376 9.51 -24.23 -12.03
CA LYS A 376 8.16 -24.31 -11.46
C LYS A 376 7.95 -25.52 -10.52
N SER A 377 8.70 -26.62 -10.71
CA SER A 377 8.65 -27.80 -9.84
C SER A 377 9.29 -27.57 -8.47
N ASP A 378 10.17 -26.59 -8.34
CA ASP A 378 10.85 -26.26 -7.09
C ASP A 378 9.99 -25.40 -6.15
N ILE A 379 8.90 -24.83 -6.66
CA ILE A 379 7.97 -24.02 -5.86
C ILE A 379 7.05 -24.97 -5.07
N ASP A 380 7.00 -24.82 -3.77
CA ASP A 380 6.14 -25.62 -2.88
C ASP A 380 4.71 -25.08 -2.84
N GLU A 381 4.54 -23.76 -2.72
CA GLU A 381 3.24 -23.10 -2.60
C GLU A 381 3.18 -21.84 -3.46
N VAL A 382 1.97 -21.54 -3.96
CA VAL A 382 1.67 -20.28 -4.66
C VAL A 382 0.60 -19.53 -3.88
N ILE A 383 0.92 -18.32 -3.47
CA ILE A 383 0.04 -17.46 -2.66
C ILE A 383 -0.53 -16.37 -3.57
N LEU A 384 -1.85 -16.20 -3.55
CA LEU A 384 -2.54 -15.14 -4.26
C LEU A 384 -2.79 -13.94 -3.35
N VAL A 385 -2.43 -12.78 -3.83
CA VAL A 385 -2.60 -11.49 -3.17
C VAL A 385 -3.26 -10.50 -4.11
N GLY A 386 -4.03 -9.55 -3.56
CA GLY A 386 -4.77 -8.57 -4.32
C GLY A 386 -6.13 -9.08 -4.84
N GLY A 387 -7.12 -8.19 -4.84
CA GLY A 387 -8.50 -8.55 -5.18
C GLY A 387 -8.70 -9.08 -6.61
N SER A 388 -7.82 -8.67 -7.55
CA SER A 388 -7.90 -9.10 -8.96
C SER A 388 -7.50 -10.55 -9.18
N THR A 389 -6.83 -11.19 -8.22
CA THR A 389 -6.55 -12.63 -8.24
C THR A 389 -7.79 -13.50 -8.06
N ARG A 390 -8.94 -12.90 -7.73
CA ARG A 390 -10.24 -13.59 -7.67
C ARG A 390 -10.82 -13.89 -9.05
N ILE A 391 -10.31 -13.26 -10.11
CA ILE A 391 -10.71 -13.52 -11.51
C ILE A 391 -10.34 -14.95 -11.87
N PRO A 392 -11.31 -15.81 -12.30
CA PRO A 392 -11.04 -17.22 -12.57
C PRO A 392 -9.93 -17.46 -13.59
N ALA A 393 -9.88 -16.70 -14.69
CA ALA A 393 -8.83 -16.82 -15.69
C ALA A 393 -7.43 -16.49 -15.14
N ILE A 394 -7.32 -15.62 -14.13
CA ILE A 394 -6.05 -15.36 -13.43
C ILE A 394 -5.63 -16.58 -12.61
N GLN A 395 -6.56 -17.23 -11.90
CA GLN A 395 -6.24 -18.46 -11.16
C GLN A 395 -5.81 -19.59 -12.09
N GLU A 396 -6.47 -19.72 -13.25
CA GLU A 396 -6.14 -20.70 -14.27
C GLU A 396 -4.75 -20.46 -14.89
N ILE A 397 -4.40 -19.19 -15.19
CA ILE A 397 -3.06 -18.89 -15.74
C ILE A 397 -1.96 -19.14 -14.70
N VAL A 398 -2.20 -18.80 -13.44
CA VAL A 398 -1.27 -19.09 -12.33
C VAL A 398 -1.04 -20.60 -12.20
N GLU A 399 -2.09 -21.40 -12.23
CA GLU A 399 -1.98 -22.86 -12.18
C GLU A 399 -1.18 -23.42 -13.37
N LYS A 400 -1.37 -22.87 -14.57
CA LYS A 400 -0.58 -23.25 -15.77
C LYS A 400 0.90 -22.90 -15.61
N ILE A 401 1.21 -21.69 -15.10
CA ILE A 401 2.59 -21.23 -14.94
C ILE A 401 3.32 -22.10 -13.94
N PHE A 402 2.76 -22.31 -12.74
CA PHE A 402 3.43 -23.00 -11.64
C PHE A 402 3.16 -24.51 -11.60
N GLY A 403 2.21 -25.02 -12.38
CA GLY A 403 1.85 -26.44 -12.44
C GLY A 403 1.17 -26.96 -11.20
N LYS A 404 0.63 -26.07 -10.35
CA LYS A 404 -0.12 -26.38 -9.12
C LYS A 404 -1.17 -25.31 -8.81
N ALA A 405 -2.24 -25.73 -8.15
CA ALA A 405 -3.30 -24.83 -7.72
C ALA A 405 -2.79 -23.87 -6.64
N PRO A 406 -3.21 -22.59 -6.68
CA PRO A 406 -2.86 -21.63 -5.65
C PRO A 406 -3.40 -22.01 -4.27
N SER A 407 -2.65 -21.64 -3.23
CA SER A 407 -3.07 -21.81 -1.84
C SER A 407 -4.27 -20.90 -1.52
N LYS A 408 -5.22 -21.43 -0.72
CA LYS A 408 -6.41 -20.69 -0.24
C LYS A 408 -6.27 -20.27 1.23
N GLY A 409 -5.07 -20.34 1.77
CA GLY A 409 -4.82 -20.16 3.21
C GLY A 409 -4.89 -18.71 3.71
N VAL A 410 -4.97 -17.70 2.83
CA VAL A 410 -4.98 -16.28 3.22
C VAL A 410 -6.13 -15.52 2.54
N ASN A 411 -6.55 -14.43 3.17
CA ASN A 411 -7.44 -13.47 2.53
C ASN A 411 -6.61 -12.50 1.68
N PRO A 412 -6.73 -12.51 0.34
CA PRO A 412 -5.90 -11.70 -0.54
C PRO A 412 -6.09 -10.19 -0.38
N ASP A 413 -7.17 -9.73 0.26
CA ASP A 413 -7.45 -8.31 0.49
C ASP A 413 -6.87 -7.78 1.81
N GLU A 414 -6.39 -8.66 2.70
CA GLU A 414 -5.99 -8.31 4.07
C GLU A 414 -4.57 -8.76 4.43
N VAL A 415 -4.07 -9.78 3.76
CA VAL A 415 -2.81 -10.45 4.11
C VAL A 415 -1.61 -9.52 4.14
N VAL A 416 -1.60 -8.51 3.27
CA VAL A 416 -0.53 -7.50 3.19
C VAL A 416 -0.50 -6.62 4.45
N ALA A 417 -1.65 -6.10 4.87
CA ALA A 417 -1.75 -5.30 6.09
C ALA A 417 -1.40 -6.11 7.36
N VAL A 418 -1.81 -7.39 7.38
CA VAL A 418 -1.43 -8.35 8.43
C VAL A 418 0.09 -8.49 8.51
N GLY A 419 0.75 -8.73 7.39
CA GLY A 419 2.22 -8.83 7.33
C GLY A 419 2.94 -7.54 7.73
N ALA A 420 2.39 -6.39 7.36
CA ALA A 420 2.91 -5.09 7.79
C ALA A 420 2.83 -4.91 9.32
N ALA A 421 1.73 -5.36 9.96
CA ALA A 421 1.60 -5.33 11.42
C ALA A 421 2.57 -6.30 12.11
N ILE A 422 2.77 -7.50 11.56
CA ILE A 422 3.79 -8.46 12.03
C ILE A 422 5.18 -7.82 11.97
N GLN A 423 5.51 -7.13 10.89
CA GLN A 423 6.77 -6.40 10.77
C GLN A 423 6.89 -5.28 11.82
N GLY A 424 5.79 -4.63 12.17
CA GLY A 424 5.72 -3.71 13.30
C GLY A 424 6.08 -4.39 14.62
N GLY A 425 5.55 -5.58 14.88
CA GLY A 425 5.87 -6.40 16.04
C GLY A 425 7.33 -6.87 16.09
N VAL A 426 7.93 -7.17 14.93
CA VAL A 426 9.38 -7.45 14.85
C VAL A 426 10.20 -6.22 15.24
N LEU A 427 9.82 -5.03 14.76
CA LEU A 427 10.52 -3.78 15.09
C LEU A 427 10.41 -3.39 16.57
N THR A 428 9.32 -3.73 17.24
CA THR A 428 9.14 -3.51 18.70
C THR A 428 9.75 -4.61 19.54
N GLY A 429 10.13 -5.76 18.95
CA GLY A 429 10.61 -6.95 19.66
C GLY A 429 9.49 -7.75 20.33
N GLU A 430 8.22 -7.48 20.01
CA GLU A 430 7.08 -8.31 20.42
C GLU A 430 7.14 -9.68 19.72
N ILE A 431 7.49 -9.69 18.43
CA ILE A 431 7.77 -10.91 17.67
C ILE A 431 9.28 -11.07 17.57
N LYS A 432 9.76 -12.25 17.95
CA LYS A 432 11.18 -12.63 17.94
C LYS A 432 11.40 -13.76 16.93
N ASP A 433 12.66 -13.98 16.62
CA ASP A 433 13.11 -15.11 15.78
C ASP A 433 12.54 -15.06 14.34
N VAL A 434 12.26 -13.86 13.84
CA VAL A 434 11.87 -13.60 12.45
C VAL A 434 12.87 -12.64 11.82
N LEU A 435 13.47 -13.06 10.71
CA LEU A 435 14.38 -12.26 9.89
C LEU A 435 13.83 -12.13 8.47
N LEU A 436 13.69 -10.90 8.01
CA LEU A 436 13.25 -10.59 6.66
C LEU A 436 14.41 -10.05 5.84
N LEU A 437 14.77 -10.77 4.78
CA LEU A 437 15.76 -10.38 3.79
C LEU A 437 15.06 -10.11 2.46
N ASP A 438 15.07 -8.85 2.02
CA ASP A 438 14.45 -8.40 0.78
C ASP A 438 15.50 -8.12 -0.29
N VAL A 439 15.08 -7.78 -1.51
CA VAL A 439 15.98 -7.50 -2.64
C VAL A 439 15.68 -6.15 -3.28
N THR A 440 16.68 -5.62 -4.01
CA THR A 440 16.47 -4.48 -4.90
C THR A 440 15.67 -4.95 -6.13
N PRO A 441 14.50 -4.35 -6.46
CA PRO A 441 13.71 -4.81 -7.61
C PRO A 441 14.38 -4.47 -8.96
N LEU A 442 15.14 -3.39 -8.98
CA LEU A 442 15.79 -2.84 -10.16
C LEU A 442 17.29 -2.69 -9.91
N SER A 443 18.08 -2.76 -11.00
CA SER A 443 19.50 -2.41 -10.91
C SER A 443 19.68 -0.95 -10.58
N LEU A 444 20.61 -0.65 -9.67
CA LEU A 444 21.00 0.70 -9.30
C LEU A 444 22.33 1.07 -9.93
N GLY A 445 22.45 2.29 -10.44
CA GLY A 445 23.64 2.74 -11.10
C GLY A 445 23.66 4.25 -11.27
N ILE A 446 24.66 4.73 -12.00
CA ILE A 446 24.77 6.14 -12.37
C ILE A 446 24.74 6.28 -13.88
N GLU A 447 24.21 7.39 -14.35
CA GLU A 447 24.35 7.78 -15.75
C GLU A 447 25.78 8.26 -15.99
N THR A 448 26.42 7.69 -17.02
CA THR A 448 27.76 8.03 -17.46
C THR A 448 27.70 8.70 -18.84
N MET A 449 28.89 9.11 -19.35
CA MET A 449 28.99 9.81 -20.62
C MET A 449 28.24 9.08 -21.75
N GLY A 450 27.43 9.83 -22.50
CA GLY A 450 26.61 9.30 -23.60
C GLY A 450 25.25 8.73 -23.18
N GLY A 451 24.77 9.02 -21.95
CA GLY A 451 23.49 8.52 -21.47
C GLY A 451 23.49 7.05 -21.10
N VAL A 452 24.67 6.47 -20.87
CA VAL A 452 24.81 5.04 -20.54
C VAL A 452 24.70 4.83 -19.05
N MET A 453 23.77 3.97 -18.62
CA MET A 453 23.68 3.54 -17.23
C MET A 453 24.83 2.57 -16.89
N THR A 454 25.71 2.97 -15.98
CA THR A 454 26.71 2.09 -15.37
C THR A 454 26.15 1.49 -14.09
N ARG A 455 25.89 0.19 -14.10
CA ARG A 455 25.33 -0.53 -12.96
C ARG A 455 26.34 -0.63 -11.82
N LEU A 456 25.90 -0.40 -10.61
CA LEU A 456 26.64 -0.58 -9.36
C LEU A 456 26.11 -1.75 -8.56
N ILE A 457 24.77 -1.87 -8.47
CA ILE A 457 24.08 -2.94 -7.77
C ILE A 457 23.10 -3.56 -8.77
N ASP A 458 23.16 -4.84 -8.96
CA ASP A 458 22.25 -5.56 -9.85
C ASP A 458 20.86 -5.73 -9.22
N ALA A 459 19.84 -5.83 -10.07
CA ALA A 459 18.51 -6.23 -9.64
C ALA A 459 18.55 -7.57 -8.90
N ASN A 460 17.62 -7.78 -7.99
CA ASN A 460 17.52 -8.97 -7.12
C ASN A 460 18.76 -9.17 -6.22
N THR A 461 19.49 -8.09 -5.88
CA THR A 461 20.54 -8.13 -4.86
C THR A 461 19.90 -8.00 -3.47
N THR A 462 20.23 -8.92 -2.56
CA THR A 462 19.74 -8.91 -1.17
C THR A 462 20.12 -7.62 -0.45
N ILE A 463 19.19 -7.02 0.28
CA ILE A 463 19.37 -5.82 1.10
C ILE A 463 19.36 -6.15 2.59
N PRO A 464 20.18 -5.44 3.41
CA PRO A 464 20.96 -4.24 3.07
C PRO A 464 22.23 -4.53 2.29
N THR A 465 22.51 -3.70 1.28
CA THR A 465 23.73 -3.79 0.46
C THR A 465 24.38 -2.43 0.28
N LYS A 466 25.67 -2.40 -0.05
CA LYS A 466 26.44 -1.17 -0.32
C LYS A 466 27.48 -1.43 -1.40
N LYS A 467 27.54 -0.55 -2.39
CA LYS A 467 28.57 -0.52 -3.42
C LYS A 467 29.17 0.87 -3.53
N SER A 468 30.49 0.95 -3.75
CA SER A 468 31.22 2.19 -3.97
C SER A 468 32.15 2.01 -5.14
N GLU A 469 32.13 2.94 -6.08
CA GLU A 469 33.01 3.00 -7.24
C GLU A 469 33.55 4.43 -7.39
N ILE A 470 34.71 4.56 -8.02
CA ILE A 470 35.30 5.86 -8.30
C ILE A 470 35.04 6.23 -9.75
N PHE A 471 34.41 7.35 -9.97
CA PHE A 471 34.18 7.92 -11.29
C PHE A 471 34.94 9.23 -11.43
N THR A 472 35.33 9.54 -12.65
CA THR A 472 35.96 10.81 -12.99
C THR A 472 35.04 11.58 -13.92
N THR A 473 35.07 12.91 -13.85
CA THR A 473 34.38 13.77 -14.83
C THR A 473 35.03 13.66 -16.20
N ALA A 474 34.24 13.69 -17.26
CA ALA A 474 34.73 13.65 -18.65
C ALA A 474 35.23 15.02 -19.11
N VAL A 475 34.72 16.11 -18.53
CA VAL A 475 35.07 17.49 -18.83
C VAL A 475 35.14 18.31 -17.54
N ASP A 476 35.84 19.45 -17.61
CA ASP A 476 35.90 20.40 -16.50
C ASP A 476 34.50 20.98 -16.22
N ASN A 477 34.16 21.13 -14.94
CA ASN A 477 32.86 21.66 -14.47
C ASN A 477 31.61 20.80 -14.83
N GLN A 478 31.78 19.51 -15.01
CA GLN A 478 30.68 18.55 -15.14
C GLN A 478 29.95 18.36 -13.82
#